data_922650a3d28527af7883b9b060e29bc5
#
_entry.id   922650a3d28527af7883b9b060e29bc5
#
_cell.length_a   1.000
_cell.length_b   1.000
_cell.length_c   1.000
_cell.angle_alpha   90.00
_cell.angle_beta   90.00
_cell.angle_gamma   90.00
#
_symmetry.space_group_name_H-M   'P 1'
#
loop_
_entity.id
_entity.type
_entity.pdbx_description
1 polymer ?
#
loop_
_entity_poly.entity_id
_entity_poly.type
_entity_poly.pdbx_seq_one_letter_code
_entity_poly.pdbx_strand_id
1 'polypeptide(L)'
;MVVRILIFNLFFILVSLSTVSSGKTIIGKAKVIDGDTLHINKNKIRLHAIDAPEKNQTCNKNSKVWNCGVESTKFLKELIGDKKIECITKGKDRYNRFIGICYKDNLDLNSEMVLNGWAIAYRYYSKDYVEEEEKAKQEKRGIWIGDFVEPYLLRKKNK
;
A
#
# COMPACT_ATOMS: atom_id res chain seq x y z
N MET A 1 -21.26 -67.44 29.59
CA MET A 1 -20.03 -66.67 29.68
C MET A 1 -20.02 -65.73 28.47
N VAL A 2 -20.43 -64.49 28.61
CA VAL A 2 -20.62 -63.53 27.47
C VAL A 2 -19.44 -62.57 27.50
N VAL A 3 -18.56 -62.65 26.49
CA VAL A 3 -17.41 -61.75 26.34
C VAL A 3 -17.89 -60.45 25.69
N ARG A 4 -17.87 -59.37 26.47
CA ARG A 4 -18.13 -58.00 25.97
C ARG A 4 -16.83 -57.46 25.33
N ILE A 5 -16.84 -57.33 24.02
CA ILE A 5 -15.80 -56.64 23.26
C ILE A 5 -16.06 -55.13 23.34
N LEU A 6 -15.18 -54.42 24.07
CA LEU A 6 -15.14 -52.95 24.13
C LEU A 6 -14.40 -52.45 22.87
N ILE A 7 -15.17 -51.86 21.96
CA ILE A 7 -14.60 -51.18 20.79
C ILE A 7 -14.19 -49.78 21.23
N PHE A 8 -12.88 -49.53 21.35
CA PHE A 8 -12.32 -48.21 21.62
C PHE A 8 -12.29 -47.43 20.27
N ASN A 9 -13.24 -46.51 20.11
CA ASN A 9 -13.22 -45.56 18.98
C ASN A 9 -12.15 -44.51 19.24
N LEU A 10 -11.00 -44.66 18.59
CA LEU A 10 -9.93 -43.69 18.57
C LEU A 10 -10.30 -42.58 17.57
N PHE A 11 -10.85 -41.47 18.07
CA PHE A 11 -11.16 -40.28 17.30
C PHE A 11 -9.85 -39.54 16.97
N PHE A 12 -9.33 -39.76 15.78
CA PHE A 12 -8.14 -39.04 15.26
C PHE A 12 -8.57 -37.62 14.91
N ILE A 13 -8.33 -36.65 15.81
CA ILE A 13 -8.52 -35.22 15.52
C ILE A 13 -7.40 -34.79 14.58
N LEU A 14 -7.74 -34.65 13.30
CA LEU A 14 -6.85 -34.08 12.28
C LEU A 14 -6.76 -32.57 12.53
N VAL A 15 -5.73 -32.13 13.28
CA VAL A 15 -5.41 -30.71 13.42
C VAL A 15 -4.76 -30.26 12.11
N SER A 16 -5.54 -29.60 11.25
CA SER A 16 -5.01 -28.93 10.06
C SER A 16 -4.16 -27.73 10.49
N LEU A 17 -2.84 -27.86 10.45
CA LEU A 17 -1.94 -26.71 10.57
C LEU A 17 -2.11 -25.84 9.30
N SER A 18 -2.88 -24.76 9.44
CA SER A 18 -2.92 -23.70 8.43
C SER A 18 -1.55 -23.00 8.46
N THR A 19 -0.72 -23.21 7.44
CA THR A 19 0.51 -22.43 7.25
C THR A 19 0.13 -21.01 6.92
N VAL A 20 0.20 -20.11 7.91
CA VAL A 20 0.11 -18.67 7.67
C VAL A 20 1.36 -18.30 6.87
N SER A 21 1.18 -17.97 5.58
CA SER A 21 2.25 -17.43 4.74
C SER A 21 2.67 -16.09 5.33
N SER A 22 3.73 -16.10 6.13
CA SER A 22 4.31 -14.87 6.68
C SER A 22 4.95 -14.07 5.55
N GLY A 23 4.42 -12.88 5.28
CA GLY A 23 5.04 -11.95 4.34
C GLY A 23 6.47 -11.62 4.78
N LYS A 24 7.38 -11.43 3.80
CA LYS A 24 8.76 -11.02 4.09
C LYS A 24 8.77 -9.60 4.64
N THR A 25 9.44 -9.37 5.76
CA THR A 25 9.70 -8.04 6.31
C THR A 25 10.99 -7.47 5.74
N ILE A 26 10.95 -6.21 5.27
CA ILE A 26 12.09 -5.47 4.70
C ILE A 26 12.27 -4.20 5.51
N ILE A 27 13.42 -4.06 6.18
CA ILE A 27 13.74 -2.90 7.04
C ILE A 27 14.94 -2.16 6.49
N GLY A 28 14.89 -0.84 6.49
CA GLY A 28 16.05 -0.01 6.12
C GLY A 28 15.70 1.45 5.80
N LYS A 29 16.73 2.23 5.44
CA LYS A 29 16.52 3.56 4.89
C LYS A 29 15.93 3.46 3.50
N ALA A 30 14.87 4.24 3.23
CA ALA A 30 14.17 4.23 1.96
C ALA A 30 14.67 5.34 1.04
N LYS A 31 14.84 5.01 -0.24
CA LYS A 31 14.92 5.98 -1.33
C LYS A 31 13.55 6.07 -2.00
N VAL A 32 12.85 7.16 -1.82
CA VAL A 32 11.55 7.41 -2.48
C VAL A 32 11.78 7.69 -3.95
N ILE A 33 11.03 7.01 -4.82
CA ILE A 33 11.05 7.13 -6.27
C ILE A 33 9.91 8.04 -6.74
N ASP A 34 8.69 7.74 -6.27
CA ASP A 34 7.47 8.51 -6.47
C ASP A 34 6.53 8.35 -5.26
N GLY A 35 5.28 8.80 -5.35
CA GLY A 35 4.34 8.80 -4.22
C GLY A 35 3.88 7.42 -3.73
N ASP A 36 4.15 6.34 -4.47
CA ASP A 36 3.76 4.98 -4.08
C ASP A 36 4.86 3.93 -4.30
N THR A 37 6.06 4.36 -4.68
CA THR A 37 7.18 3.48 -4.97
C THR A 37 8.44 3.94 -4.26
N LEU A 38 9.09 3.01 -3.57
CA LEU A 38 10.35 3.26 -2.86
C LEU A 38 11.31 2.08 -2.98
N HIS A 39 12.58 2.32 -2.71
CA HIS A 39 13.61 1.30 -2.65
C HIS A 39 14.21 1.23 -1.24
N ILE A 40 14.31 0.03 -0.67
CA ILE A 40 15.10 -0.25 0.53
C ILE A 40 16.21 -1.22 0.13
N ASN A 41 17.47 -0.76 0.19
CA ASN A 41 18.62 -1.50 -0.35
C ASN A 41 18.38 -1.85 -1.84
N LYS A 42 18.44 -3.15 -2.18
CA LYS A 42 18.17 -3.67 -3.55
C LYS A 42 16.69 -3.98 -3.81
N ASN A 43 15.82 -3.84 -2.81
CA ASN A 43 14.41 -4.20 -2.94
C ASN A 43 13.60 -3.01 -3.44
N LYS A 44 12.91 -3.19 -4.57
CA LYS A 44 11.90 -2.26 -5.06
C LYS A 44 10.58 -2.58 -4.39
N ILE A 45 9.92 -1.59 -3.81
CA ILE A 45 8.67 -1.75 -3.07
C ILE A 45 7.62 -0.81 -3.65
N ARG A 46 6.46 -1.35 -3.99
CA ARG A 46 5.25 -0.58 -4.30
C ARG A 46 4.35 -0.63 -3.08
N LEU A 47 3.89 0.51 -2.64
CA LEU A 47 2.96 0.62 -1.53
C LEU A 47 1.62 -0.06 -1.89
N HIS A 48 1.16 -0.94 -0.98
CA HIS A 48 -0.03 -1.75 -1.18
C HIS A 48 -1.30 -0.90 -1.21
N ALA A 49 -2.24 -1.25 -2.09
CA ALA A 49 -3.61 -0.72 -2.16
C ALA A 49 -3.75 0.80 -2.33
N ILE A 50 -2.68 1.50 -2.71
CA ILE A 50 -2.72 2.91 -3.06
C ILE A 50 -2.22 3.16 -4.47
N ASP A 51 -2.59 4.30 -5.05
CA ASP A 51 -2.13 4.75 -6.36
C ASP A 51 -1.88 6.26 -6.31
N ALA A 52 -0.62 6.65 -6.34
CA ALA A 52 -0.22 8.05 -6.28
C ALA A 52 -0.06 8.65 -7.68
N PRO A 53 -0.19 9.97 -7.83
CA PRO A 53 0.16 10.65 -9.07
C PRO A 53 1.57 10.28 -9.53
N GLU A 54 1.70 10.00 -10.82
CA GLU A 54 3.00 9.77 -11.46
C GLU A 54 3.91 10.97 -11.22
N LYS A 55 5.22 10.75 -11.08
CA LYS A 55 6.18 11.82 -10.73
C LYS A 55 6.03 13.09 -11.59
N ASN A 56 5.73 12.93 -12.88
CA ASN A 56 5.57 14.05 -13.82
C ASN A 56 4.09 14.39 -14.06
N GLN A 57 3.18 13.85 -13.27
CA GLN A 57 1.76 14.14 -13.42
C GLN A 57 1.43 15.52 -12.92
N THR A 58 0.59 16.22 -13.68
CA THR A 58 0.02 17.51 -13.32
C THR A 58 -1.45 17.38 -12.95
N CYS A 59 -1.91 18.28 -12.11
CA CYS A 59 -3.29 18.45 -11.67
C CYS A 59 -3.73 19.89 -11.90
N ASN A 60 -5.03 20.18 -11.88
CA ASN A 60 -5.60 21.50 -12.02
C ASN A 60 -6.24 21.98 -10.73
N LYS A 61 -6.01 23.24 -10.39
CA LYS A 61 -6.73 23.94 -9.32
C LYS A 61 -7.08 25.35 -9.82
N ASN A 62 -8.39 25.66 -9.89
CA ASN A 62 -8.85 26.96 -10.35
C ASN A 62 -8.20 27.38 -11.68
N SER A 63 -8.19 26.50 -12.67
CA SER A 63 -7.56 26.68 -13.98
C SER A 63 -6.03 26.87 -13.96
N LYS A 64 -5.38 26.65 -12.82
CA LYS A 64 -3.92 26.66 -12.70
C LYS A 64 -3.39 25.24 -12.66
N VAL A 65 -2.46 24.93 -13.55
CA VAL A 65 -1.75 23.65 -13.58
C VAL A 65 -0.65 23.64 -12.53
N TRP A 66 -0.51 22.52 -11.79
CA TRP A 66 0.54 22.33 -10.79
C TRP A 66 1.05 20.87 -10.80
N ASN A 67 2.28 20.67 -10.32
CA ASN A 67 2.96 19.37 -10.37
C ASN A 67 2.58 18.49 -9.18
N CYS A 68 1.37 17.92 -9.18
CA CYS A 68 0.88 17.10 -8.07
C CYS A 68 1.70 15.82 -7.84
N GLY A 69 2.29 15.24 -8.87
CA GLY A 69 3.17 14.08 -8.73
C GLY A 69 4.48 14.40 -8.00
N VAL A 70 5.03 15.61 -8.20
CA VAL A 70 6.19 16.09 -7.44
C VAL A 70 5.83 16.28 -5.97
N GLU A 71 4.69 16.91 -5.69
CA GLU A 71 4.25 17.16 -4.31
C GLU A 71 3.91 15.85 -3.57
N SER A 72 3.26 14.89 -4.23
CA SER A 72 3.03 13.55 -3.68
C SER A 72 4.35 12.86 -3.32
N THR A 73 5.32 12.90 -4.22
CA THR A 73 6.67 12.34 -3.99
C THR A 73 7.38 13.03 -2.82
N LYS A 74 7.26 14.36 -2.74
CA LYS A 74 7.83 15.17 -1.67
C LYS A 74 7.21 14.83 -0.33
N PHE A 75 5.87 14.74 -0.27
CA PHE A 75 5.17 14.38 0.96
C PHE A 75 5.63 13.03 1.51
N LEU A 76 5.74 11.99 0.68
CA LEU A 76 6.25 10.69 1.15
C LEU A 76 7.68 10.78 1.68
N LYS A 77 8.55 11.58 1.06
CA LYS A 77 9.93 11.82 1.55
C LYS A 77 9.92 12.50 2.93
N GLU A 78 9.11 13.53 3.10
CA GLU A 78 8.98 14.27 4.36
C GLU A 78 8.39 13.38 5.46
N LEU A 79 7.37 12.57 5.12
CA LEU A 79 6.74 11.63 6.03
C LEU A 79 7.75 10.60 6.56
N ILE A 80 8.62 10.05 5.70
CA ILE A 80 9.67 9.11 6.09
C ILE A 80 10.81 9.84 6.83
N GLY A 81 11.27 10.99 6.33
CA GLY A 81 12.45 11.69 6.82
C GLY A 81 13.71 10.82 6.74
N ASP A 82 14.59 10.97 7.71
CA ASP A 82 15.86 10.21 7.79
C ASP A 82 15.73 8.86 8.52
N LYS A 83 14.53 8.47 8.91
CA LYS A 83 14.26 7.23 9.65
C LYS A 83 14.40 5.98 8.78
N LYS A 84 14.70 4.87 9.44
CA LYS A 84 14.46 3.55 8.85
C LYS A 84 12.97 3.27 8.91
N ILE A 85 12.47 2.60 7.88
CA ILE A 85 11.09 2.12 7.81
C ILE A 85 11.07 0.59 7.72
N GLU A 86 9.95 0.03 8.08
CA GLU A 86 9.65 -1.40 7.97
C GLU A 86 8.53 -1.60 6.95
N CYS A 87 8.72 -2.53 6.00
CA CYS A 87 7.69 -2.91 5.04
C CYS A 87 7.37 -4.39 5.16
N ILE A 88 6.13 -4.71 5.48
CA ILE A 88 5.58 -6.08 5.51
C ILE A 88 5.04 -6.38 4.11
N THR A 89 5.64 -7.37 3.42
CA THR A 89 5.28 -7.64 2.03
C THR A 89 4.14 -8.65 1.91
N LYS A 90 3.28 -8.44 0.92
CA LYS A 90 2.15 -9.32 0.54
C LYS A 90 2.41 -10.12 -0.75
N GLY A 91 3.64 -10.07 -1.29
CA GLY A 91 4.00 -10.73 -2.54
C GLY A 91 4.73 -9.78 -3.49
N LYS A 92 4.74 -10.10 -4.79
CA LYS A 92 5.34 -9.28 -5.84
C LYS A 92 4.38 -9.02 -6.99
N ASP A 93 4.54 -7.87 -7.64
CA ASP A 93 3.83 -7.57 -8.87
C ASP A 93 4.56 -8.14 -10.11
N ARG A 94 3.94 -7.97 -11.28
CA ARG A 94 4.51 -8.41 -12.57
C ARG A 94 5.84 -7.74 -12.96
N TYR A 95 6.20 -6.64 -12.28
CA TYR A 95 7.46 -5.93 -12.48
C TYR A 95 8.52 -6.31 -11.43
N ASN A 96 8.27 -7.42 -10.69
CA ASN A 96 9.14 -7.94 -9.64
C ASN A 96 9.36 -6.96 -8.46
N ARG A 97 8.44 -5.98 -8.25
CA ARG A 97 8.43 -5.14 -7.06
C ARG A 97 7.69 -5.86 -5.93
N PHE A 98 8.20 -5.79 -4.72
CA PHE A 98 7.45 -6.22 -3.55
C PHE A 98 6.24 -5.30 -3.34
N ILE A 99 5.07 -5.87 -3.13
CA ILE A 99 3.88 -5.12 -2.70
C ILE A 99 3.89 -5.12 -1.18
N GLY A 100 3.91 -3.96 -0.52
CA GLY A 100 4.08 -3.88 0.92
C GLY A 100 3.27 -2.79 1.59
N ILE A 101 2.91 -3.05 2.86
CA ILE A 101 2.46 -2.02 3.79
C ILE A 101 3.70 -1.58 4.56
N CYS A 102 3.99 -0.28 4.52
CA CYS A 102 5.21 0.27 5.09
C CYS A 102 4.91 1.14 6.30
N TYR A 103 5.74 1.02 7.33
CA TYR A 103 5.56 1.69 8.60
C TYR A 103 6.79 2.49 9.01
N LYS A 104 6.57 3.66 9.59
CA LYS A 104 7.57 4.42 10.33
C LYS A 104 7.11 4.57 11.78
N ASP A 105 7.85 4.01 12.73
CA ASP A 105 7.50 4.09 14.16
C ASP A 105 6.01 3.73 14.42
N ASN A 106 5.50 2.65 13.83
CA ASN A 106 4.10 2.17 13.83
C ASN A 106 3.11 3.01 13.00
N LEU A 107 3.50 4.11 12.38
CA LEU A 107 2.65 4.90 11.49
C LEU A 107 2.57 4.22 10.13
N ASP A 108 1.36 3.86 9.67
CA ASP A 108 1.12 3.30 8.33
C ASP A 108 1.30 4.39 7.27
N LEU A 109 2.40 4.32 6.52
CA LEU A 109 2.73 5.29 5.46
C LEU A 109 1.74 5.24 4.30
N ASN A 110 1.18 4.06 4.01
CA ASN A 110 0.19 3.90 2.94
C ASN A 110 -1.11 4.64 3.31
N SER A 111 -1.60 4.45 4.54
CA SER A 111 -2.76 5.17 5.08
C SER A 111 -2.54 6.69 5.07
N GLU A 112 -1.37 7.16 5.53
CA GLU A 112 -1.05 8.59 5.57
C GLU A 112 -1.01 9.24 4.19
N MET A 113 -0.50 8.52 3.18
CA MET A 113 -0.50 9.02 1.80
C MET A 113 -1.93 9.27 1.30
N VAL A 114 -2.87 8.36 1.60
CA VAL A 114 -4.27 8.50 1.19
C VAL A 114 -5.02 9.51 2.05
N LEU A 115 -4.86 9.46 3.38
CA LEU A 115 -5.53 10.36 4.32
C LEU A 115 -5.19 11.84 4.09
N ASN A 116 -3.95 12.11 3.66
CA ASN A 116 -3.50 13.46 3.32
C ASN A 116 -3.73 13.82 1.83
N GLY A 117 -4.39 12.93 1.07
CA GLY A 117 -4.78 13.18 -0.31
C GLY A 117 -3.63 13.15 -1.30
N TRP A 118 -2.51 12.49 -1.00
CA TRP A 118 -1.37 12.37 -1.90
C TRP A 118 -1.34 11.06 -2.68
N ALA A 119 -2.29 10.16 -2.41
CA ALA A 119 -2.62 8.99 -3.21
C ALA A 119 -4.12 8.72 -3.14
N ILE A 120 -4.64 7.94 -4.09
CA ILE A 120 -6.00 7.41 -4.04
C ILE A 120 -5.98 5.96 -3.51
N ALA A 121 -7.08 5.52 -2.92
CA ALA A 121 -7.28 4.12 -2.56
C ALA A 121 -7.45 3.30 -3.86
N TYR A 122 -6.55 2.36 -4.10
CA TYR A 122 -6.56 1.56 -5.32
C TYR A 122 -7.47 0.34 -5.18
N ARG A 123 -8.77 0.55 -5.34
CA ARG A 123 -9.85 -0.42 -5.11
C ARG A 123 -9.75 -1.71 -5.93
N TYR A 124 -8.97 -1.71 -7.01
CA TYR A 124 -8.72 -2.91 -7.82
C TYR A 124 -8.02 -4.02 -7.02
N TYR A 125 -7.18 -3.66 -6.06
CA TYR A 125 -6.45 -4.62 -5.24
C TYR A 125 -7.05 -4.81 -3.84
N SER A 126 -7.55 -3.75 -3.22
CA SER A 126 -8.08 -3.79 -1.86
C SER A 126 -8.97 -2.58 -1.58
N LYS A 127 -9.78 -2.68 -0.52
CA LYS A 127 -10.56 -1.56 0.03
C LYS A 127 -9.93 -0.98 1.31
N ASP A 128 -8.70 -1.36 1.63
CA ASP A 128 -8.06 -1.07 2.92
C ASP A 128 -8.04 0.43 3.27
N TYR A 129 -7.94 1.33 2.29
CA TYR A 129 -7.77 2.79 2.53
C TYR A 129 -8.92 3.64 1.96
N VAL A 130 -10.11 3.06 1.79
CA VAL A 130 -11.28 3.78 1.25
C VAL A 130 -11.78 4.84 2.22
N GLU A 131 -11.76 4.57 3.52
CA GLU A 131 -12.21 5.53 4.53
C GLU A 131 -11.30 6.75 4.62
N GLU A 132 -9.98 6.55 4.52
CA GLU A 132 -8.98 7.61 4.45
C GLU A 132 -9.18 8.49 3.23
N GLU A 133 -9.45 7.87 2.08
CA GLU A 133 -9.74 8.61 0.84
C GLU A 133 -11.00 9.46 0.97
N GLU A 134 -12.08 8.93 1.53
CA GLU A 134 -13.31 9.70 1.70
C GLU A 134 -13.11 10.90 2.65
N LYS A 135 -12.30 10.75 3.70
CA LYS A 135 -11.90 11.88 4.56
C LYS A 135 -11.10 12.92 3.80
N ALA A 136 -10.10 12.47 3.02
CA ALA A 136 -9.29 13.38 2.21
C ALA A 136 -10.12 14.16 1.18
N LYS A 137 -11.13 13.54 0.56
CA LYS A 137 -12.08 14.18 -0.35
C LYS A 137 -12.93 15.22 0.35
N GLN A 138 -13.55 14.85 1.47
CA GLN A 138 -14.42 15.76 2.25
C GLN A 138 -13.66 17.00 2.70
N GLU A 139 -12.41 16.84 3.11
CA GLU A 139 -11.57 17.92 3.59
C GLU A 139 -10.74 18.60 2.48
N LYS A 140 -10.89 18.16 1.23
CA LYS A 140 -10.18 18.69 0.06
C LYS A 140 -8.66 18.69 0.24
N ARG A 141 -8.12 17.60 0.79
CA ARG A 141 -6.69 17.46 1.03
C ARG A 141 -5.92 17.09 -0.25
N GLY A 142 -4.68 17.53 -0.36
CA GLY A 142 -3.76 17.13 -1.43
C GLY A 142 -4.32 17.33 -2.83
N ILE A 143 -4.42 16.28 -3.62
CA ILE A 143 -4.94 16.30 -4.99
C ILE A 143 -6.45 16.58 -5.06
N TRP A 144 -7.20 16.36 -3.96
CA TRP A 144 -8.64 16.60 -3.90
C TRP A 144 -9.03 18.08 -3.82
N ILE A 145 -8.04 18.99 -3.82
CA ILE A 145 -8.26 20.42 -3.89
C ILE A 145 -8.68 20.92 -5.29
N GLY A 146 -8.56 20.05 -6.29
CA GLY A 146 -8.85 20.38 -7.69
C GLY A 146 -9.13 19.14 -8.53
N ASP A 147 -8.94 19.24 -9.84
CA ASP A 147 -9.20 18.18 -10.79
C ASP A 147 -7.91 17.47 -11.18
N PHE A 148 -7.99 16.16 -11.30
CA PHE A 148 -6.89 15.32 -11.75
C PHE A 148 -7.40 14.08 -12.50
N VAL A 149 -6.55 13.52 -13.36
CA VAL A 149 -6.79 12.20 -13.94
C VAL A 149 -6.28 11.15 -12.96
N GLU A 150 -7.07 10.12 -12.67
CA GLU A 150 -6.60 9.02 -11.82
C GLU A 150 -5.30 8.41 -12.38
N PRO A 151 -4.29 8.16 -11.53
CA PRO A 151 -2.95 7.79 -12.02
C PRO A 151 -2.95 6.55 -12.91
N TYR A 152 -3.75 5.52 -12.58
CA TYR A 152 -3.84 4.31 -13.38
C TYR A 152 -4.46 4.56 -14.77
N LEU A 153 -5.41 5.51 -14.90
CA LEU A 153 -5.98 5.90 -16.20
C LEU A 153 -4.96 6.60 -17.05
N LEU A 154 -4.15 7.48 -16.44
CA LEU A 154 -3.05 8.16 -17.14
C LEU A 154 -2.04 7.15 -17.68
N ARG A 155 -1.65 6.14 -16.89
CA ARG A 155 -0.76 5.07 -17.34
C ARG A 155 -1.34 4.22 -18.46
N LYS A 156 -2.66 4.02 -18.49
CA LYS A 156 -3.33 3.31 -19.61
C LYS A 156 -3.30 4.10 -20.89
N LYS A 157 -3.45 5.42 -20.81
CA LYS A 157 -3.48 6.30 -21.99
C LYS A 157 -2.11 6.45 -22.64
N ASN A 158 -1.02 6.29 -21.88
CA ASN A 158 0.36 6.45 -22.33
C ASN A 158 1.02 5.13 -22.78
N LYS A 159 0.25 4.05 -22.94
CA LYS A 159 0.66 2.76 -23.52
C LYS A 159 0.19 2.62 -24.95
#